data_a1b00648dea7a4a9382fa43a84e94661
#
_entry.id   a1b00648dea7a4a9382fa43a84e94661
#
_cell.length_a   1.000
_cell.length_b   1.000
_cell.length_c   1.000
_cell.angle_alpha   90.00
_cell.angle_beta   90.00
_cell.angle_gamma   90.00
#
_symmetry.space_group_name_H-M   'P 1'
#
loop_
_entity.id
_entity.type
_entity.pdbx_description
1 polymer ?
#
loop_
_entity_poly.entity_id
_entity_poly.type
_entity_poly.pdbx_seq_one_letter_code
_entity_poly.pdbx_strand_id
1 'polypeptide(L)'
;MRQDPESTPPLSYTLTRLSRQIGRNLAELPAYDLSGPQVTALVTLHHEPGLSNAQLARRCFVTPQSMNEVVIELERRKLLAREPDPSNHRILRAQLTRSGKKVIDAWEARTAELEQRLLGGFSEQEARRFRRSVARAARNLGVPLGETRGPGSTEA
;
A
#
# COMPACT_ATOMS: atom_id res chain seq x y z
N MET A 1 14.12 -40.72 7.74
CA MET A 1 14.77 -39.54 7.16
C MET A 1 14.71 -38.45 8.23
N ARG A 2 15.80 -38.22 8.99
CA ARG A 2 15.86 -37.25 10.08
C ARG A 2 15.89 -35.87 9.43
N GLN A 3 14.89 -35.03 9.71
CA GLN A 3 14.93 -33.61 9.36
C GLN A 3 15.99 -32.96 10.25
N ASP A 4 17.02 -32.40 9.63
CA ASP A 4 17.99 -31.56 10.31
C ASP A 4 17.25 -30.35 10.89
N PRO A 5 17.32 -30.10 12.22
CA PRO A 5 16.61 -28.97 12.84
C PRO A 5 17.18 -27.59 12.47
N GLU A 6 18.25 -27.52 11.68
CA GLU A 6 18.89 -26.26 11.22
C GLU A 6 18.64 -25.91 9.75
N SER A 7 17.81 -26.67 9.03
CA SER A 7 17.51 -26.35 7.63
C SER A 7 16.52 -25.17 7.56
N THR A 8 17.05 -23.97 7.65
CA THR A 8 16.27 -22.76 7.34
C THR A 8 15.81 -22.83 5.87
N PRO A 9 14.51 -22.72 5.59
CA PRO A 9 14.03 -22.77 4.22
C PRO A 9 14.66 -21.68 3.35
N PRO A 10 14.80 -21.88 2.03
CA PRO A 10 15.31 -20.85 1.15
C PRO A 10 14.60 -19.52 1.34
N LEU A 11 15.36 -18.43 1.37
CA LEU A 11 14.83 -17.09 1.64
C LEU A 11 13.65 -16.73 0.72
N SER A 12 13.77 -17.05 -0.58
CA SER A 12 12.69 -16.82 -1.56
C SER A 12 11.40 -17.55 -1.21
N TYR A 13 11.49 -18.79 -0.73
CA TYR A 13 10.33 -19.57 -0.29
C TYR A 13 9.68 -18.94 0.95
N THR A 14 10.48 -18.57 1.94
CA THR A 14 9.99 -17.94 3.17
C THR A 14 9.32 -16.59 2.87
N LEU A 15 9.94 -15.75 2.03
CA LEU A 15 9.37 -14.47 1.61
C LEU A 15 8.06 -14.63 0.82
N THR A 16 7.98 -15.63 -0.05
CA THR A 16 6.75 -15.91 -0.79
C THR A 16 5.61 -16.31 0.13
N ARG A 17 5.88 -17.17 1.13
CA ARG A 17 4.88 -17.56 2.12
C ARG A 17 4.46 -16.39 3.01
N LEU A 18 5.43 -15.59 3.46
CA LEU A 18 5.18 -14.39 4.26
C LEU A 18 4.32 -13.39 3.49
N SER A 19 4.65 -13.09 2.25
CA SER A 19 3.86 -12.19 1.39
C SER A 19 2.42 -12.67 1.22
N ARG A 20 2.21 -13.96 0.97
CA ARG A 20 0.85 -14.54 0.88
C ARG A 20 0.09 -14.41 2.21
N GLN A 21 0.77 -14.61 3.35
CA GLN A 21 0.13 -14.49 4.66
C GLN A 21 -0.21 -13.04 4.99
N ILE A 22 0.67 -12.10 4.66
CA ILE A 22 0.42 -10.65 4.77
C ILE A 22 -0.81 -10.29 3.93
N GLY A 23 -0.85 -10.71 2.65
CA GLY A 23 -1.98 -10.45 1.77
C GLY A 23 -3.31 -10.98 2.33
N ARG A 24 -3.32 -12.20 2.88
CA ARG A 24 -4.53 -12.75 3.53
C ARG A 24 -4.98 -11.92 4.74
N ASN A 25 -4.06 -11.55 5.63
CA ASN A 25 -4.40 -10.73 6.80
C ASN A 25 -4.95 -9.35 6.42
N LEU A 26 -4.48 -8.79 5.30
CA LEU A 26 -4.97 -7.50 4.81
C LEU A 26 -6.30 -7.63 4.05
N ALA A 27 -6.55 -8.76 3.39
CA ALA A 27 -7.82 -9.03 2.69
C ALA A 27 -9.00 -9.32 3.65
N GLU A 28 -8.72 -9.60 4.92
CA GLU A 28 -9.73 -9.84 5.96
C GLU A 28 -10.42 -8.56 6.46
N LEU A 29 -10.30 -7.43 5.78
CA LEU A 29 -11.14 -6.25 6.03
C LEU A 29 -12.54 -6.49 5.40
N PRO A 30 -13.53 -7.01 6.16
CA PRO A 30 -14.79 -7.53 5.59
C PRO A 30 -15.65 -6.44 4.96
N ALA A 31 -15.35 -5.18 5.21
CA ALA A 31 -16.17 -4.06 4.78
C ALA A 31 -15.87 -3.58 3.35
N TYR A 32 -14.80 -4.04 2.69
CA TYR A 32 -14.32 -3.28 1.55
C TYR A 32 -13.72 -4.10 0.41
N ASP A 33 -14.07 -5.31 0.16
CA ASP A 33 -13.71 -6.12 -1.03
C ASP A 33 -12.95 -5.30 -2.13
N LEU A 34 -11.78 -4.76 -1.74
CA LEU A 34 -10.94 -3.92 -2.58
C LEU A 34 -9.78 -4.74 -3.13
N SER A 35 -9.55 -4.62 -4.43
CA SER A 35 -8.35 -5.21 -5.04
C SER A 35 -7.07 -4.46 -4.62
N GLY A 36 -5.91 -5.12 -4.71
CA GLY A 36 -4.63 -4.49 -4.41
C GLY A 36 -4.41 -3.14 -5.12
N PRO A 37 -4.65 -3.02 -6.45
CA PRO A 37 -4.57 -1.74 -7.16
C PRO A 37 -5.52 -0.66 -6.62
N GLN A 38 -6.73 -1.02 -6.18
CA GLN A 38 -7.67 -0.07 -5.58
C GLN A 38 -7.16 0.46 -4.25
N VAL A 39 -6.66 -0.42 -3.38
CA VAL A 39 -6.04 0.00 -2.11
C VAL A 39 -4.84 0.91 -2.37
N THR A 40 -3.94 0.52 -3.28
CA THR A 40 -2.76 1.33 -3.63
C THR A 40 -3.15 2.72 -4.11
N ALA A 41 -4.19 2.83 -4.95
CA ALA A 41 -4.68 4.12 -5.43
C ALA A 41 -5.23 4.99 -4.29
N LEU A 42 -6.02 4.41 -3.38
CA LEU A 42 -6.55 5.13 -2.22
C LEU A 42 -5.43 5.59 -1.27
N VAL A 43 -4.47 4.71 -0.94
CA VAL A 43 -3.31 5.07 -0.11
C VAL A 43 -2.49 6.19 -0.76
N THR A 44 -2.24 6.10 -2.07
CA THR A 44 -1.52 7.15 -2.80
C THR A 44 -2.26 8.48 -2.72
N LEU A 45 -3.58 8.50 -2.91
CA LEU A 45 -4.39 9.72 -2.83
C LEU A 45 -4.55 10.26 -1.40
N HIS A 46 -4.39 9.42 -0.39
CA HIS A 46 -4.34 9.86 1.00
C HIS A 46 -3.09 10.71 1.26
N HIS A 47 -1.95 10.29 0.75
CA HIS A 47 -0.68 11.00 0.91
C HIS A 47 -0.49 12.15 -0.10
N GLU A 48 -0.98 11.99 -1.31
CA GLU A 48 -0.86 12.96 -2.41
C GLU A 48 -2.24 13.22 -3.04
N PRO A 49 -3.08 14.07 -2.44
CA PRO A 49 -4.40 14.39 -3.01
C PRO A 49 -4.28 15.24 -4.29
N GLY A 50 -5.28 15.15 -5.14
CA GLY A 50 -5.36 15.99 -6.33
C GLY A 50 -4.50 15.51 -7.51
N LEU A 51 -4.14 14.23 -7.55
CA LEU A 51 -3.44 13.66 -8.69
C LEU A 51 -4.38 13.46 -9.88
N SER A 52 -3.90 13.76 -11.10
CA SER A 52 -4.55 13.34 -12.32
C SER A 52 -4.43 11.82 -12.52
N ASN A 53 -5.29 11.24 -13.39
CA ASN A 53 -5.22 9.80 -13.68
C ASN A 53 -3.81 9.35 -14.12
N ALA A 54 -3.15 10.14 -14.98
CA ALA A 54 -1.81 9.83 -15.45
C ALA A 54 -0.75 9.93 -14.34
N GLN A 55 -0.89 10.89 -13.42
CA GLN A 55 -0.01 10.99 -12.26
C GLN A 55 -0.22 9.84 -11.30
N LEU A 56 -1.48 9.51 -10.99
CA LEU A 56 -1.84 8.40 -10.12
C LEU A 56 -1.34 7.05 -10.69
N ALA A 57 -1.53 6.82 -11.99
CA ALA A 57 -1.01 5.64 -12.68
C ALA A 57 0.51 5.48 -12.51
N ARG A 58 1.27 6.57 -12.69
CA ARG A 58 2.73 6.56 -12.47
C ARG A 58 3.10 6.23 -11.03
N ARG A 59 2.41 6.83 -10.04
CA ARG A 59 2.65 6.56 -8.62
C ARG A 59 2.34 5.10 -8.25
N CYS A 60 1.29 4.54 -8.84
CA CYS A 60 0.88 3.15 -8.58
C CYS A 60 1.57 2.11 -9.48
N PHE A 61 2.49 2.54 -10.37
CA PHE A 61 3.23 1.67 -11.30
C PHE A 61 2.34 0.80 -12.19
N VAL A 62 1.25 1.39 -12.66
CA VAL A 62 0.32 0.77 -13.63
C VAL A 62 0.14 1.64 -14.86
N THR A 63 -0.49 1.09 -15.91
CA THR A 63 -0.82 1.88 -17.09
C THR A 63 -1.93 2.89 -16.81
N PRO A 64 -1.98 4.04 -17.51
CA PRO A 64 -3.09 4.97 -17.39
C PRO A 64 -4.46 4.35 -17.68
N GLN A 65 -4.51 3.36 -18.58
CA GLN A 65 -5.73 2.63 -18.90
C GLN A 65 -6.20 1.78 -17.69
N SER A 66 -5.31 0.97 -17.11
CA SER A 66 -5.63 0.18 -15.92
C SER A 66 -6.03 1.06 -14.73
N MET A 67 -5.34 2.20 -14.56
CA MET A 67 -5.69 3.15 -13.51
C MET A 67 -7.07 3.78 -13.73
N ASN A 68 -7.45 4.03 -14.98
CA ASN A 68 -8.78 4.56 -15.29
C ASN A 68 -9.89 3.61 -14.85
N GLU A 69 -9.72 2.30 -15.04
CA GLU A 69 -10.67 1.28 -14.57
C GLU A 69 -10.78 1.29 -13.04
N VAL A 70 -9.63 1.36 -12.36
CA VAL A 70 -9.56 1.48 -10.89
C VAL A 70 -10.31 2.73 -10.41
N VAL A 71 -10.05 3.88 -11.02
CA VAL A 71 -10.65 5.17 -10.63
C VAL A 71 -12.16 5.15 -10.84
N ILE A 72 -12.65 4.64 -11.98
CA ILE A 72 -14.08 4.51 -12.27
C ILE A 72 -14.78 3.64 -11.21
N GLU A 73 -14.18 2.52 -10.85
CA GLU A 73 -14.76 1.62 -9.84
C GLU A 73 -14.75 2.27 -8.45
N LEU A 74 -13.70 2.97 -8.07
CA LEU A 74 -13.64 3.70 -6.80
C LEU A 74 -14.64 4.86 -6.74
N GLU A 75 -14.89 5.55 -7.85
CA GLU A 75 -15.96 6.56 -7.95
C GLU A 75 -17.34 5.93 -7.82
N ARG A 76 -17.59 4.81 -8.51
CA ARG A 76 -18.85 4.05 -8.39
C ARG A 76 -19.13 3.66 -6.94
N ARG A 77 -18.10 3.28 -6.19
CA ARG A 77 -18.15 2.95 -4.75
C ARG A 77 -18.19 4.20 -3.84
N LYS A 78 -18.14 5.41 -4.42
CA LYS A 78 -18.12 6.67 -3.68
C LYS A 78 -16.94 6.81 -2.71
N LEU A 79 -15.82 6.14 -3.00
CA LEU A 79 -14.59 6.22 -2.20
C LEU A 79 -13.66 7.33 -2.71
N LEU A 80 -13.81 7.70 -3.98
CA LEU A 80 -13.06 8.72 -4.68
C LEU A 80 -14.03 9.66 -5.40
N ALA A 81 -13.64 10.93 -5.55
CA ALA A 81 -14.29 11.90 -6.42
C ALA A 81 -13.25 12.56 -7.32
N ARG A 82 -13.67 12.98 -8.53
CA ARG A 82 -12.83 13.75 -9.43
C ARG A 82 -13.43 15.13 -9.64
N GLU A 83 -12.60 16.15 -9.58
CA GLU A 83 -12.96 17.53 -9.82
C GLU A 83 -12.08 18.12 -10.94
N PRO A 84 -12.61 19.03 -11.78
CA PRO A 84 -11.79 19.73 -12.75
C PRO A 84 -10.67 20.52 -12.10
N ASP A 85 -9.48 20.46 -12.69
CA ASP A 85 -8.37 21.31 -12.28
C ASP A 85 -8.70 22.79 -12.48
N PRO A 86 -8.51 23.66 -11.48
CA PRO A 86 -8.80 25.08 -11.59
C PRO A 86 -8.07 25.81 -12.72
N SER A 87 -6.87 25.35 -13.08
CA SER A 87 -6.04 25.93 -14.14
C SER A 87 -6.29 25.31 -15.50
N ASN A 88 -6.84 24.09 -15.55
CA ASN A 88 -7.14 23.38 -16.80
C ASN A 88 -8.29 22.38 -16.60
N HIS A 89 -9.50 22.82 -16.87
CA HIS A 89 -10.72 22.03 -16.69
C HIS A 89 -10.77 20.70 -17.48
N ARG A 90 -9.87 20.50 -18.46
CA ARG A 90 -9.74 19.21 -19.15
C ARG A 90 -9.05 18.14 -18.31
N ILE A 91 -8.36 18.55 -17.25
CA ILE A 91 -7.68 17.64 -16.31
C ILE A 91 -8.61 17.43 -15.12
N LEU A 92 -8.91 16.17 -14.84
CA LEU A 92 -9.63 15.77 -13.63
C LEU A 92 -8.64 15.37 -12.56
N ARG A 93 -8.82 15.91 -11.35
CA ARG A 93 -8.03 15.64 -10.16
C ARG A 93 -8.79 14.76 -9.20
N ALA A 94 -8.19 13.63 -8.84
CA ALA A 94 -8.77 12.65 -7.95
C ALA A 94 -8.51 13.00 -6.47
N GLN A 95 -9.55 12.86 -5.66
CA GLN A 95 -9.48 13.09 -4.21
C GLN A 95 -10.27 12.00 -3.47
N LEU A 96 -9.87 11.70 -2.24
CA LEU A 96 -10.66 10.82 -1.39
C LEU A 96 -11.93 11.52 -0.90
N THR A 97 -13.03 10.81 -0.97
CA THR A 97 -14.25 11.22 -0.26
C THR A 97 -14.11 10.97 1.24
N ARG A 98 -15.08 11.42 2.03
CA ARG A 98 -15.16 11.08 3.46
C ARG A 98 -15.21 9.57 3.70
N SER A 99 -15.90 8.84 2.81
CA SER A 99 -15.95 7.37 2.87
C SER A 99 -14.59 6.76 2.50
N GLY A 100 -13.91 7.27 1.48
CA GLY A 100 -12.57 6.83 1.11
C GLY A 100 -11.56 7.03 2.23
N LYS A 101 -11.60 8.17 2.92
CA LYS A 101 -10.74 8.43 4.10
C LYS A 101 -10.97 7.39 5.20
N LYS A 102 -12.23 7.11 5.56
CA LYS A 102 -12.54 6.06 6.55
C LYS A 102 -12.00 4.69 6.18
N VAL A 103 -12.02 4.34 4.89
CA VAL A 103 -11.46 3.08 4.40
C VAL A 103 -9.95 3.04 4.64
N ILE A 104 -9.25 4.14 4.33
CA ILE A 104 -7.81 4.22 4.53
C ILE A 104 -7.45 4.23 6.02
N ASP A 105 -8.16 4.96 6.85
CA ASP A 105 -7.95 4.95 8.31
C ASP A 105 -8.04 3.51 8.87
N ALA A 106 -9.04 2.74 8.44
CA ALA A 106 -9.20 1.34 8.84
C ALA A 106 -8.07 0.44 8.28
N TRP A 107 -7.63 0.70 7.05
CA TRP A 107 -6.51 0.00 6.43
C TRP A 107 -5.19 0.26 7.17
N GLU A 108 -4.91 1.51 7.50
CA GLU A 108 -3.69 1.90 8.23
C GLU A 108 -3.66 1.28 9.63
N ALA A 109 -4.79 1.31 10.35
CA ALA A 109 -4.91 0.65 11.65
C ALA A 109 -4.61 -0.86 11.55
N ARG A 110 -5.16 -1.53 10.54
CA ARG A 110 -4.94 -2.96 10.32
C ARG A 110 -3.49 -3.26 9.91
N THR A 111 -2.90 -2.41 9.08
CA THR A 111 -1.50 -2.53 8.67
C THR A 111 -0.56 -2.36 9.87
N ALA A 112 -0.84 -1.37 10.73
CA ALA A 112 -0.07 -1.15 11.96
C ALA A 112 -0.15 -2.35 12.92
N GLU A 113 -1.35 -2.92 13.12
CA GLU A 113 -1.55 -4.13 13.91
C GLU A 113 -0.77 -5.32 13.34
N LEU A 114 -0.84 -5.52 12.03
CA LEU A 114 -0.10 -6.57 11.34
C LEU A 114 1.42 -6.38 11.48
N GLU A 115 1.90 -5.15 11.38
CA GLU A 115 3.31 -4.82 11.53
C GLU A 115 3.79 -5.09 12.97
N GLN A 116 3.00 -4.76 13.99
CA GLN A 116 3.29 -5.11 15.38
C GLN A 116 3.43 -6.63 15.56
N ARG A 117 2.52 -7.41 14.97
CA ARG A 117 2.58 -8.88 15.00
C ARG A 117 3.80 -9.42 14.24
N LEU A 118 4.09 -8.86 13.07
CA LEU A 118 5.25 -9.25 12.24
C LEU A 118 6.58 -9.02 12.96
N LEU A 119 6.68 -7.93 13.72
CA LEU A 119 7.88 -7.53 14.44
C LEU A 119 7.87 -7.96 15.92
N GLY A 120 6.86 -8.73 16.33
CA GLY A 120 6.79 -9.28 17.69
C GLY A 120 8.06 -10.07 18.04
N GLY A 121 8.68 -9.74 19.18
CA GLY A 121 9.94 -10.32 19.63
C GLY A 121 11.20 -9.66 19.10
N PHE A 122 11.10 -8.70 18.18
CA PHE A 122 12.24 -7.89 17.76
C PHE A 122 12.45 -6.71 18.73
N SER A 123 13.71 -6.44 19.09
CA SER A 123 14.06 -5.14 19.67
C SER A 123 13.90 -4.03 18.62
N GLU A 124 13.78 -2.77 19.05
CA GLU A 124 13.71 -1.65 18.13
C GLU A 124 14.86 -1.58 17.11
N GLN A 125 16.06 -1.93 17.55
CA GLN A 125 17.24 -1.93 16.69
C GLN A 125 17.15 -3.03 15.62
N GLU A 126 16.71 -4.22 15.99
CA GLU A 126 16.48 -5.34 15.06
C GLU A 126 15.37 -5.00 14.07
N ALA A 127 14.26 -4.45 14.53
CA ALA A 127 13.16 -4.02 13.67
C ALA A 127 13.62 -2.96 12.63
N ARG A 128 14.40 -1.96 13.06
CA ARG A 128 14.99 -0.97 12.14
C ARG A 128 15.97 -1.61 11.14
N ARG A 129 16.79 -2.57 11.56
CA ARG A 129 17.69 -3.30 10.67
C ARG A 129 16.93 -4.15 9.68
N PHE A 130 15.90 -4.85 10.13
CA PHE A 130 15.05 -5.68 9.29
C PHE A 130 14.35 -4.87 8.20
N ARG A 131 13.69 -3.75 8.56
CA ARG A 131 13.08 -2.84 7.56
C ARG A 131 14.07 -2.37 6.51
N ARG A 132 15.28 -1.95 6.91
CA ARG A 132 16.33 -1.52 5.97
C ARG A 132 16.79 -2.65 5.06
N SER A 133 16.93 -3.86 5.57
CA SER A 133 17.34 -5.03 4.79
C SER A 133 16.29 -5.42 3.76
N VAL A 134 15.01 -5.43 4.14
CA VAL A 134 13.88 -5.69 3.23
C VAL A 134 13.82 -4.61 2.15
N ALA A 135 13.93 -3.33 2.52
CA ALA A 135 13.93 -2.22 1.56
C ALA A 135 15.11 -2.31 0.57
N ARG A 136 16.29 -2.71 1.02
CA ARG A 136 17.45 -2.94 0.15
C ARG A 136 17.21 -4.12 -0.80
N ALA A 137 16.69 -5.23 -0.30
CA ALA A 137 16.38 -6.40 -1.12
C ALA A 137 15.32 -6.07 -2.19
N ALA A 138 14.30 -5.32 -1.84
CA ALA A 138 13.27 -4.84 -2.79
C ALA A 138 13.89 -3.99 -3.91
N ARG A 139 14.77 -3.04 -3.57
CA ARG A 139 15.49 -2.23 -4.59
C ARG A 139 16.37 -3.09 -5.49
N ASN A 140 17.07 -4.09 -4.96
CA ASN A 140 17.89 -5.00 -5.75
C ASN A 140 17.06 -5.78 -6.78
N LEU A 141 15.79 -6.01 -6.52
CA LEU A 141 14.84 -6.65 -7.44
C LEU A 141 14.05 -5.64 -8.29
N GLY A 142 14.39 -4.35 -8.24
CA GLY A 142 13.68 -3.31 -8.99
C GLY A 142 12.25 -3.03 -8.49
N VAL A 143 11.92 -3.46 -7.26
CA VAL A 143 10.62 -3.14 -6.67
C VAL A 143 10.63 -1.68 -6.24
N PRO A 144 9.75 -0.82 -6.80
CA PRO A 144 9.66 0.57 -6.40
C PRO A 144 9.07 0.63 -4.99
N LEU A 145 9.82 1.24 -4.09
CA LEU A 145 9.35 1.59 -2.76
C LEU A 145 8.85 3.02 -2.86
N GLY A 146 7.54 3.24 -2.75
CA GLY A 146 6.98 4.58 -2.62
C GLY A 146 7.64 5.30 -1.42
N GLU A 147 7.76 6.63 -1.48
CA GLU A 147 8.12 7.41 -0.30
C GLU A 147 6.98 7.30 0.72
N THR A 148 7.06 6.29 1.58
CA THR A 148 6.21 6.23 2.76
C THR A 148 6.71 7.28 3.73
N ARG A 149 6.04 8.43 3.82
CA ARG A 149 6.12 9.25 5.04
C ARG A 149 5.62 8.37 6.17
N GLY A 150 6.52 8.03 7.09
CA GLY A 150 6.15 7.30 8.30
C GLY A 150 5.10 8.09 9.09
N PRO A 151 4.22 7.43 9.86
CA PRO A 151 3.31 8.11 10.77
C PRO A 151 4.16 8.91 11.77
N GLY A 152 4.10 10.24 11.71
CA GLY A 152 4.76 11.09 12.71
C GLY A 152 5.58 12.29 12.23
N SER A 153 5.60 12.64 10.94
CA SER A 153 6.23 13.89 10.48
C SER A 153 5.20 15.02 10.41
N THR A 154 4.69 15.42 11.58
CA THR A 154 4.05 16.73 11.70
C THR A 154 5.21 17.72 11.86
N GLU A 155 5.54 18.44 10.80
CA GLU A 155 6.37 19.65 10.93
C GLU A 155 5.54 20.73 11.64
N ALA A 156 6.13 21.21 12.73
CA ALA A 156 5.70 22.40 13.46
C ALA A 156 6.05 23.66 12.65
#